data_90cae02074feee8f06e21290f8b95c3a
#
_entry.id   90cae02074feee8f06e21290f8b95c3a
#
_cell.length_a   1.000
_cell.length_b   1.000
_cell.length_c   1.000
_cell.angle_alpha   90.00
_cell.angle_beta   90.00
_cell.angle_gamma   90.00
#
_symmetry.space_group_name_H-M   'P 1'
#
loop_
_entity.id
_entity.type
_entity.pdbx_description
1 polymer ?
#
loop_
_entity_poly.entity_id
_entity_poly.type
_entity_poly.pdbx_seq_one_letter_code
_entity_poly.pdbx_strand_id
1 'polypeptide(L)'
;MIMAKHTTGKKKTESVEETLCSFNGFLCDIVISVYMCAVLVVLPLYNKGYAQIGTEKENFFRKIMTYGGKALLPVFVLWVVFRLITAIRAKELPGIRELPGRLWRDLSSTDKFAALYGIAVVLSYLFTNYREEALWGTASWRMGMWTQLGAVIVYFMISRMWQWKSWIPALVLPVSMVVFSLGYVNKFCLLPVDPEYVNPSFISTIGNINWYCGYLVTILFGGVYLLWRMEPEMTRKKLLLMAYVTIGFATLATQGSSSGMVTFAVIMFVLFGMSVKDSARMEVFWQEMTMFSAACLITCVFRRLNIFSRELILEGITDLLTFSIAGIFMTI
;
A
#
# COMPACT_ATOMS: atom_id res chain seq x y z
N MET A 1 -36.40 56.20 4.75
CA MET A 1 -35.19 56.52 3.97
C MET A 1 -34.02 55.92 4.71
N ILE A 2 -33.72 54.62 4.41
CA ILE A 2 -32.67 53.85 5.08
C ILE A 2 -31.56 53.66 4.03
N MET A 3 -30.42 54.33 4.27
CA MET A 3 -29.23 54.23 3.45
C MET A 3 -28.61 52.82 3.61
N ALA A 4 -28.56 52.05 2.52
CA ALA A 4 -27.80 50.82 2.43
C ALA A 4 -26.31 51.18 2.33
N LYS A 5 -25.51 50.77 3.34
CA LYS A 5 -24.05 50.82 3.29
C LYS A 5 -23.56 49.72 2.34
N HIS A 6 -23.10 50.12 1.16
CA HIS A 6 -22.31 49.31 0.27
C HIS A 6 -20.95 49.03 0.95
N THR A 7 -20.77 47.85 1.52
CA THR A 7 -19.46 47.31 1.88
C THR A 7 -18.81 46.75 0.62
N THR A 8 -18.01 47.57 -0.06
CA THR A 8 -17.07 47.15 -1.09
C THR A 8 -15.99 46.28 -0.43
N GLY A 9 -16.16 44.96 -0.52
CA GLY A 9 -15.12 43.99 -0.17
C GLY A 9 -13.89 44.24 -1.05
N LYS A 10 -12.82 44.81 -0.49
CA LYS A 10 -11.51 44.82 -1.12
C LYS A 10 -11.10 43.36 -1.39
N LYS A 11 -11.14 42.93 -2.65
CA LYS A 11 -10.42 41.72 -3.10
C LYS A 11 -8.95 41.95 -2.72
N LYS A 12 -8.45 41.19 -1.76
CA LYS A 12 -7.04 41.15 -1.42
C LYS A 12 -6.31 40.65 -2.68
N THR A 13 -5.52 41.49 -3.31
CA THR A 13 -4.65 41.09 -4.43
C THR A 13 -3.64 40.11 -3.85
N GLU A 14 -3.74 38.85 -4.22
CA GLU A 14 -2.75 37.86 -3.84
C GLU A 14 -1.39 38.33 -4.32
N SER A 15 -0.38 38.21 -3.47
CA SER A 15 0.98 38.54 -3.85
C SER A 15 1.45 37.51 -4.92
N VAL A 16 2.32 37.92 -5.86
CA VAL A 16 2.88 37.04 -6.87
C VAL A 16 3.46 35.77 -6.21
N GLU A 17 3.97 35.90 -5.01
CA GLU A 17 4.55 34.81 -4.23
C GLU A 17 3.49 33.81 -3.74
N GLU A 18 2.35 34.27 -3.26
CA GLU A 18 1.21 33.42 -2.88
C GLU A 18 0.69 32.65 -4.08
N THR A 19 0.61 33.31 -5.24
CA THR A 19 0.19 32.67 -6.51
C THR A 19 1.18 31.60 -6.95
N LEU A 20 2.49 31.87 -6.89
CA LEU A 20 3.52 30.89 -7.25
C LEU A 20 3.56 29.70 -6.28
N CYS A 21 3.40 29.92 -4.97
CA CYS A 21 3.32 28.85 -3.98
C CYS A 21 2.08 27.97 -4.20
N SER A 22 0.94 28.56 -4.50
CA SER A 22 -0.30 27.81 -4.79
C SER A 22 -0.18 27.02 -6.08
N PHE A 23 0.41 27.58 -7.12
CA PHE A 23 0.68 26.89 -8.38
C PHE A 23 1.63 25.70 -8.20
N ASN A 24 2.73 25.87 -7.44
CA ASN A 24 3.64 24.77 -7.14
C ASN A 24 2.94 23.68 -6.33
N GLY A 25 2.11 24.04 -5.34
CA GLY A 25 1.28 23.08 -4.60
C GLY A 25 0.36 22.26 -5.51
N PHE A 26 -0.28 22.92 -6.48
CA PHE A 26 -1.12 22.28 -7.48
C PHE A 26 -0.34 21.31 -8.40
N LEU A 27 0.85 21.71 -8.86
CA LEU A 27 1.73 20.83 -9.65
C LEU A 27 2.16 19.59 -8.85
N CYS A 28 2.58 19.78 -7.58
CA CYS A 28 2.90 18.67 -6.67
C CYS A 28 1.72 17.70 -6.55
N ASP A 29 0.54 18.24 -6.34
CA ASP A 29 -0.69 17.46 -6.16
C ASP A 29 -1.01 16.60 -7.39
N ILE A 30 -0.94 17.16 -8.58
CA ILE A 30 -1.19 16.43 -9.83
C ILE A 30 -0.13 15.35 -10.06
N VAL A 31 1.15 15.71 -10.04
CA VAL A 31 2.22 14.78 -10.39
C VAL A 31 2.29 13.61 -9.42
N ILE A 32 2.13 13.88 -8.11
CA ILE A 32 2.10 12.81 -7.10
C ILE A 32 0.84 11.97 -7.25
N SER A 33 -0.32 12.57 -7.50
CA SER A 33 -1.58 11.81 -7.71
C SER A 33 -1.49 10.88 -8.91
N VAL A 34 -0.93 11.33 -10.03
CA VAL A 34 -0.70 10.49 -11.22
C VAL A 34 0.27 9.35 -10.90
N TYR A 35 1.37 9.65 -10.20
CA TYR A 35 2.33 8.62 -9.77
C TYR A 35 1.68 7.59 -8.84
N MET A 36 0.92 8.01 -7.85
CA MET A 36 0.19 7.13 -6.94
C MET A 36 -0.84 6.26 -7.68
N CYS A 37 -1.55 6.84 -8.64
CA CYS A 37 -2.48 6.09 -9.50
C CYS A 37 -1.72 5.03 -10.32
N ALA A 38 -0.59 5.37 -10.91
CA ALA A 38 0.23 4.42 -11.67
C ALA A 38 0.72 3.24 -10.80
N VAL A 39 1.14 3.50 -9.56
CA VAL A 39 1.65 2.48 -8.64
C VAL A 39 0.54 1.65 -8.00
N LEU A 40 -0.54 2.28 -7.52
CA LEU A 40 -1.57 1.62 -6.71
C LEU A 40 -2.73 1.04 -7.54
N VAL A 41 -2.94 1.54 -8.76
CA VAL A 41 -4.06 1.14 -9.63
C VAL A 41 -3.56 0.43 -10.87
N VAL A 42 -2.71 1.09 -11.66
CA VAL A 42 -2.31 0.56 -12.98
C VAL A 42 -1.34 -0.62 -12.84
N LEU A 43 -0.32 -0.51 -12.00
CA LEU A 43 0.68 -1.56 -11.82
C LEU A 43 0.08 -2.88 -11.34
N PRO A 44 -0.81 -2.93 -10.32
CA PRO A 44 -1.43 -4.20 -9.91
C PRO A 44 -2.24 -4.88 -11.02
N LEU A 45 -2.94 -4.12 -11.85
CA LEU A 45 -3.78 -4.65 -12.93
C LEU A 45 -2.99 -4.99 -14.21
N TYR A 46 -1.78 -4.42 -14.38
CA TYR A 46 -1.00 -4.60 -15.60
C TYR A 46 -0.61 -6.06 -15.81
N ASN A 47 -1.04 -6.64 -16.92
CA ASN A 47 -0.73 -8.01 -17.33
C ASN A 47 -0.72 -8.10 -18.85
N LYS A 48 0.34 -8.64 -19.44
CA LYS A 48 0.48 -8.94 -20.87
C LYS A 48 0.44 -10.43 -21.19
N GLY A 49 0.10 -11.24 -20.23
CA GLY A 49 0.12 -12.69 -20.35
C GLY A 49 0.94 -13.35 -19.23
N TYR A 50 0.68 -14.61 -18.96
CA TYR A 50 1.27 -15.30 -17.80
C TYR A 50 2.67 -15.86 -18.07
N ALA A 51 3.04 -16.11 -19.33
CA ALA A 51 4.33 -16.70 -19.69
C ALA A 51 5.55 -15.92 -19.19
N GLN A 52 5.45 -14.59 -19.16
CA GLN A 52 6.55 -13.71 -18.77
C GLN A 52 6.11 -12.63 -17.77
N ILE A 53 5.09 -12.95 -16.97
CA ILE A 53 4.44 -11.95 -16.10
C ILE A 53 5.42 -11.27 -15.15
N GLY A 54 6.39 -11.99 -14.57
CA GLY A 54 7.40 -11.43 -13.67
C GLY A 54 8.28 -10.39 -14.37
N THR A 55 8.83 -10.73 -15.54
CA THR A 55 9.67 -9.84 -16.33
C THR A 55 8.91 -8.62 -16.86
N GLU A 56 7.66 -8.81 -17.29
CA GLU A 56 6.82 -7.70 -17.77
C GLU A 56 6.43 -6.75 -16.62
N LYS A 57 6.11 -7.28 -15.44
CA LYS A 57 5.88 -6.47 -14.23
C LYS A 57 7.12 -5.68 -13.83
N GLU A 58 8.29 -6.32 -13.81
CA GLU A 58 9.57 -5.67 -13.52
C GLU A 58 9.83 -4.53 -14.50
N ASN A 59 9.67 -4.79 -15.80
CA ASN A 59 9.87 -3.78 -16.83
C ASN A 59 8.91 -2.61 -16.69
N PHE A 60 7.65 -2.89 -16.38
CA PHE A 60 6.65 -1.84 -16.19
C PHE A 60 6.91 -1.04 -14.91
N PHE A 61 7.23 -1.69 -13.80
CA PHE A 61 7.64 -1.03 -12.56
C PHE A 61 8.85 -0.11 -12.79
N ARG A 62 9.87 -0.59 -13.48
CA ARG A 62 11.05 0.20 -13.83
C ARG A 62 10.70 1.43 -14.66
N LYS A 63 9.76 1.32 -15.60
CA LYS A 63 9.25 2.48 -16.36
C LYS A 63 8.56 3.48 -15.43
N ILE A 64 7.68 3.02 -14.53
CA ILE A 64 7.01 3.89 -13.56
C ILE A 64 8.04 4.61 -12.69
N MET A 65 9.04 3.91 -12.15
CA MET A 65 10.09 4.51 -11.32
C MET A 65 10.93 5.52 -12.11
N THR A 66 11.29 5.20 -13.35
CA THR A 66 12.12 6.08 -14.19
C THR A 66 11.35 7.33 -14.62
N TYR A 67 10.18 7.17 -15.21
CA TYR A 67 9.39 8.32 -15.70
C TYR A 67 8.73 9.09 -14.56
N GLY A 68 8.26 8.38 -13.52
CA GLY A 68 7.76 9.00 -12.30
C GLY A 68 8.84 9.80 -11.60
N GLY A 69 10.05 9.25 -11.46
CA GLY A 69 11.20 9.96 -10.90
C GLY A 69 11.57 11.22 -11.70
N LYS A 70 11.59 11.12 -13.04
CA LYS A 70 11.81 12.27 -13.93
C LYS A 70 10.74 13.35 -13.81
N ALA A 71 9.50 12.98 -13.51
CA ALA A 71 8.40 13.94 -13.31
C ALA A 71 8.42 14.52 -11.88
N LEU A 72 8.71 13.71 -10.88
CA LEU A 72 8.73 14.11 -9.48
C LEU A 72 9.91 15.03 -9.14
N LEU A 73 11.09 14.76 -9.72
CA LEU A 73 12.31 15.49 -9.38
C LEU A 73 12.24 17.00 -9.62
N PRO A 74 11.81 17.50 -10.80
CA PRO A 74 11.67 18.94 -11.02
C PRO A 74 10.70 19.60 -10.05
N VAL A 75 9.58 18.94 -9.78
CA VAL A 75 8.54 19.44 -8.86
C VAL A 75 9.10 19.52 -7.44
N PHE A 76 9.87 18.51 -7.02
CA PHE A 76 10.56 18.51 -5.73
C PHE A 76 11.58 19.64 -5.62
N VAL A 77 12.42 19.82 -6.65
CA VAL A 77 13.41 20.91 -6.68
C VAL A 77 12.71 22.26 -6.54
N LEU A 78 11.64 22.50 -7.29
CA LEU A 78 10.84 23.72 -7.18
C LEU A 78 10.28 23.90 -5.77
N TRP A 79 9.72 22.84 -5.18
CA TRP A 79 9.19 22.89 -3.82
C TRP A 79 10.27 23.26 -2.79
N VAL A 80 11.47 22.64 -2.89
CA VAL A 80 12.59 22.97 -2.01
C VAL A 80 13.03 24.43 -2.19
N VAL A 81 13.17 24.91 -3.44
CA VAL A 81 13.54 26.30 -3.74
C VAL A 81 12.54 27.28 -3.13
N PHE A 82 11.23 27.06 -3.31
CA PHE A 82 10.22 27.92 -2.72
C PHE A 82 10.28 27.93 -1.19
N ARG A 83 10.44 26.76 -0.57
CA ARG A 83 10.59 26.64 0.89
C ARG A 83 11.83 27.39 1.40
N LEU A 84 12.96 27.29 0.70
CA LEU A 84 14.16 28.02 1.05
C LEU A 84 14.00 29.54 0.92
N ILE A 85 13.41 30.02 -0.18
CA ILE A 85 13.13 31.44 -0.37
C ILE A 85 12.25 31.98 0.76
N THR A 86 11.20 31.26 1.10
CA THR A 86 10.29 31.65 2.19
C THR A 86 11.03 31.70 3.54
N ALA A 87 11.83 30.68 3.85
CA ALA A 87 12.59 30.61 5.10
C ALA A 87 13.69 31.71 5.20
N ILE A 88 14.35 32.04 4.07
CA ILE A 88 15.33 33.16 4.02
C ILE A 88 14.62 34.48 4.31
N ARG A 89 13.49 34.75 3.68
CA ARG A 89 12.70 35.99 3.88
C ARG A 89 12.16 36.12 5.29
N ALA A 90 11.69 35.02 5.88
CA ALA A 90 11.21 34.98 7.26
C ALA A 90 12.34 35.07 8.30
N LYS A 91 13.63 35.04 7.88
CA LYS A 91 14.80 34.97 8.77
C LYS A 91 14.78 33.75 9.72
N GLU A 92 14.14 32.68 9.29
CA GLU A 92 13.95 31.45 10.08
C GLU A 92 15.07 30.41 9.87
N LEU A 93 16.04 30.69 8.99
CA LEU A 93 17.13 29.75 8.73
C LEU A 93 18.02 29.61 9.97
N PRO A 94 18.11 28.40 10.54
CA PRO A 94 19.05 28.14 11.61
C PRO A 94 20.50 28.19 11.09
N GLY A 95 21.45 28.41 11.99
CA GLY A 95 22.87 28.29 11.64
C GLY A 95 23.19 26.90 11.09
N ILE A 96 24.12 26.84 10.12
CA ILE A 96 24.48 25.58 9.42
C ILE A 96 24.84 24.46 10.42
N ARG A 97 25.44 24.80 11.56
CA ARG A 97 25.81 23.84 12.62
C ARG A 97 24.60 23.26 13.37
N GLU A 98 23.51 24.00 13.46
CA GLU A 98 22.29 23.59 14.18
C GLU A 98 21.30 22.85 13.27
N LEU A 99 21.46 22.99 11.96
CA LEU A 99 20.55 22.46 10.95
C LEU A 99 20.33 20.94 11.07
N PRO A 100 21.36 20.07 11.21
CA PRO A 100 21.15 18.62 11.31
C PRO A 100 20.36 18.23 12.56
N GLY A 101 20.67 18.85 13.72
CA GLY A 101 19.99 18.57 14.98
C GLY A 101 18.54 19.05 14.98
N ARG A 102 18.24 20.17 14.31
CA ARG A 102 16.88 20.70 14.16
C ARG A 102 16.06 19.81 13.22
N LEU A 103 16.62 19.48 12.05
CA LEU A 103 15.99 18.57 11.10
C LEU A 103 15.62 17.23 11.77
N TRP A 104 16.56 16.63 12.52
CA TRP A 104 16.30 15.38 13.21
C TRP A 104 15.20 15.47 14.27
N ARG A 105 15.12 16.58 15.00
CA ARG A 105 14.08 16.81 16.01
C ARG A 105 12.69 16.97 15.39
N ASP A 106 12.63 17.63 14.23
CA ASP A 106 11.38 17.93 13.54
C ASP A 106 10.81 16.73 12.77
N LEU A 107 11.59 15.63 12.62
CA LEU A 107 11.13 14.38 12.02
C LEU A 107 10.17 13.64 12.95
N SER A 108 9.07 13.14 12.39
CA SER A 108 8.19 12.18 13.06
C SER A 108 8.94 10.86 13.32
N SER A 109 8.40 10.00 14.19
CA SER A 109 8.98 8.68 14.42
C SER A 109 9.09 7.86 13.13
N THR A 110 8.06 7.90 12.27
CA THR A 110 8.04 7.22 10.97
C THR A 110 9.14 7.74 10.05
N ASP A 111 9.34 9.06 10.00
CA ASP A 111 10.42 9.65 9.20
C ASP A 111 11.81 9.22 9.66
N LYS A 112 12.01 9.15 10.99
CA LYS A 112 13.27 8.67 11.57
C LYS A 112 13.56 7.23 11.18
N PHE A 113 12.55 6.36 11.23
CA PHE A 113 12.71 4.97 10.78
C PHE A 113 12.99 4.89 9.28
N ALA A 114 12.30 5.67 8.45
CA ALA A 114 12.57 5.72 7.01
C ALA A 114 14.00 6.21 6.71
N ALA A 115 14.48 7.23 7.42
CA ALA A 115 15.84 7.72 7.30
C ALA A 115 16.88 6.68 7.74
N LEU A 116 16.65 6.03 8.89
CA LEU A 116 17.51 4.96 9.41
C LEU A 116 17.55 3.76 8.45
N TYR A 117 16.40 3.40 7.85
CA TYR A 117 16.35 2.38 6.82
C TYR A 117 17.23 2.76 5.61
N GLY A 118 17.12 4.00 5.11
CA GLY A 118 17.96 4.49 4.04
C GLY A 118 19.46 4.42 4.38
N ILE A 119 19.84 4.78 5.60
CA ILE A 119 21.22 4.67 6.10
C ILE A 119 21.65 3.19 6.12
N ALA A 120 20.81 2.28 6.63
CA ALA A 120 21.13 0.86 6.68
C ALA A 120 21.33 0.27 5.27
N VAL A 121 20.52 0.69 4.29
CA VAL A 121 20.67 0.31 2.87
C VAL A 121 22.02 0.75 2.31
N VAL A 122 22.45 2.00 2.59
CA VAL A 122 23.75 2.50 2.15
C VAL A 122 24.88 1.73 2.83
N LEU A 123 24.80 1.52 4.14
CA LEU A 123 25.80 0.75 4.89
C LEU A 123 25.90 -0.68 4.36
N SER A 124 24.77 -1.36 4.12
CA SER A 124 24.75 -2.69 3.52
C SER A 124 25.48 -2.74 2.19
N TYR A 125 25.27 -1.73 1.34
CA TYR A 125 26.01 -1.61 0.06
C TYR A 125 27.51 -1.41 0.27
N LEU A 126 27.92 -0.59 1.23
CA LEU A 126 29.34 -0.30 1.46
C LEU A 126 30.13 -1.52 1.97
N PHE A 127 29.47 -2.40 2.73
CA PHE A 127 30.09 -3.56 3.35
C PHE A 127 29.89 -4.89 2.59
N THR A 128 29.19 -4.88 1.44
CA THR A 128 29.01 -6.10 0.64
C THR A 128 30.18 -6.37 -0.30
N ASN A 129 30.43 -7.66 -0.56
CA ASN A 129 31.34 -8.12 -1.61
C ASN A 129 30.65 -8.21 -2.99
N TYR A 130 29.31 -8.21 -3.03
CA TYR A 130 28.50 -8.34 -4.25
C TYR A 130 27.97 -6.98 -4.70
N ARG A 131 28.88 -6.07 -5.08
CA ARG A 131 28.56 -4.65 -5.29
C ARG A 131 27.58 -4.40 -6.42
N GLU A 132 27.65 -5.14 -7.50
CA GLU A 132 26.77 -4.95 -8.65
C GLU A 132 25.33 -5.38 -8.33
N GLU A 133 25.17 -6.56 -7.75
CA GLU A 133 23.86 -7.06 -7.32
C GLU A 133 23.27 -6.21 -6.18
N ALA A 134 24.12 -5.77 -5.26
CA ALA A 134 23.68 -4.90 -4.17
C ALA A 134 23.25 -3.51 -4.66
N LEU A 135 23.85 -3.01 -5.74
CA LEU A 135 23.52 -1.72 -6.33
C LEU A 135 22.21 -1.77 -7.11
N TRP A 136 22.07 -2.74 -8.00
CA TRP A 136 20.96 -2.83 -8.96
C TRP A 136 19.90 -3.86 -8.59
N GLY A 137 20.23 -4.81 -7.74
CA GLY A 137 19.43 -6.00 -7.44
C GLY A 137 19.63 -7.10 -8.49
N THR A 138 19.28 -8.33 -8.11
CA THR A 138 19.30 -9.48 -9.02
C THR A 138 18.21 -9.37 -10.08
N ALA A 139 18.39 -10.04 -11.22
CA ALA A 139 17.37 -10.15 -12.25
C ALA A 139 16.05 -10.67 -11.65
N SER A 140 14.95 -10.17 -12.12
CA SER A 140 13.57 -10.45 -11.66
C SER A 140 13.18 -9.81 -10.30
N TRP A 141 14.13 -9.33 -9.49
CA TRP A 141 13.81 -8.68 -8.20
C TRP A 141 14.15 -7.20 -8.19
N ARG A 142 15.25 -6.80 -8.80
CA ARG A 142 15.72 -5.39 -8.90
C ARG A 142 15.57 -4.56 -7.62
N MET A 143 15.68 -5.20 -6.45
CA MET A 143 15.56 -4.58 -5.13
C MET A 143 16.91 -4.16 -4.56
N GLY A 144 17.81 -3.68 -5.43
CA GLY A 144 19.11 -3.14 -5.01
C GLY A 144 18.98 -1.75 -4.35
N MET A 145 20.12 -1.22 -3.94
CA MET A 145 20.24 0.05 -3.21
C MET A 145 19.46 1.18 -3.90
N TRP A 146 19.57 1.33 -5.23
CA TRP A 146 18.87 2.40 -5.96
C TRP A 146 17.36 2.34 -5.84
N THR A 147 16.79 1.14 -5.91
CA THR A 147 15.32 0.96 -5.78
C THR A 147 14.88 1.28 -4.36
N GLN A 148 15.62 0.81 -3.37
CA GLN A 148 15.28 1.02 -1.96
C GLN A 148 15.44 2.48 -1.53
N LEU A 149 16.54 3.14 -1.94
CA LEU A 149 16.72 4.58 -1.70
C LEU A 149 15.68 5.41 -2.47
N GLY A 150 15.36 5.00 -3.71
CA GLY A 150 14.28 5.61 -4.48
C GLY A 150 12.95 5.57 -3.73
N ALA A 151 12.61 4.45 -3.10
CA ALA A 151 11.40 4.33 -2.27
C ALA A 151 11.44 5.26 -1.05
N VAL A 152 12.58 5.38 -0.36
CA VAL A 152 12.76 6.33 0.76
C VAL A 152 12.59 7.78 0.30
N ILE A 153 13.20 8.14 -0.83
CA ILE A 153 13.07 9.49 -1.40
C ILE A 153 11.60 9.77 -1.76
N VAL A 154 10.94 8.85 -2.44
CA VAL A 154 9.51 8.98 -2.79
C VAL A 154 8.64 9.10 -1.54
N TYR A 155 8.93 8.34 -0.48
CA TYR A 155 8.26 8.50 0.81
C TYR A 155 8.35 9.93 1.34
N PHE A 156 9.56 10.49 1.40
CA PHE A 156 9.74 11.88 1.87
C PHE A 156 9.08 12.91 0.95
N MET A 157 9.11 12.71 -0.36
CA MET A 157 8.42 13.59 -1.30
C MET A 157 6.91 13.57 -1.06
N ILE A 158 6.29 12.38 -1.04
CA ILE A 158 4.85 12.25 -0.83
C ILE A 158 4.44 12.81 0.54
N SER A 159 5.15 12.43 1.61
CA SER A 159 4.80 12.85 2.97
C SER A 159 4.91 14.36 3.22
N ARG A 160 5.69 15.10 2.42
CA ARG A 160 5.91 16.55 2.56
C ARG A 160 5.15 17.40 1.56
N MET A 161 4.91 16.88 0.37
CA MET A 161 4.40 17.64 -0.77
C MET A 161 2.93 17.35 -1.09
N TRP A 162 2.36 16.30 -0.48
CA TRP A 162 1.05 15.82 -0.86
C TRP A 162 0.16 15.55 0.35
N GLN A 163 -1.13 15.76 0.16
CA GLN A 163 -2.14 15.50 1.18
C GLN A 163 -3.01 14.32 0.78
N TRP A 164 -3.46 13.57 1.77
CA TRP A 164 -4.36 12.45 1.57
C TRP A 164 -5.60 12.83 0.77
N LYS A 165 -5.93 12.02 -0.23
CA LYS A 165 -7.11 12.21 -1.09
C LYS A 165 -8.12 11.11 -0.88
N SER A 166 -9.39 11.47 -0.79
CA SER A 166 -10.51 10.52 -0.62
C SER A 166 -10.69 9.57 -1.82
N TRP A 167 -10.19 9.93 -3.01
CA TRP A 167 -10.24 9.08 -4.19
C TRP A 167 -9.33 7.83 -4.07
N ILE A 168 -8.29 7.87 -3.23
CA ILE A 168 -7.35 6.73 -3.08
C ILE A 168 -8.09 5.47 -2.64
N PRO A 169 -8.75 5.42 -1.47
CA PRO A 169 -9.50 4.22 -1.10
C PRO A 169 -10.62 3.92 -2.10
N ALA A 170 -11.24 4.94 -2.70
CA ALA A 170 -12.30 4.75 -3.68
C ALA A 170 -11.84 4.03 -4.97
N LEU A 171 -10.57 4.15 -5.36
CA LEU A 171 -9.98 3.45 -6.51
C LEU A 171 -9.19 2.21 -6.08
N VAL A 172 -8.39 2.30 -5.04
CA VAL A 172 -7.48 1.20 -4.64
C VAL A 172 -8.25 0.00 -4.12
N LEU A 173 -9.31 0.20 -3.33
CA LEU A 173 -10.10 -0.92 -2.79
C LEU A 173 -10.81 -1.73 -3.89
N PRO A 174 -11.54 -1.15 -4.85
CA PRO A 174 -12.12 -1.93 -5.95
C PRO A 174 -11.07 -2.63 -6.81
N VAL A 175 -9.96 -1.96 -7.14
CA VAL A 175 -8.85 -2.55 -7.91
C VAL A 175 -8.25 -3.74 -7.17
N SER A 176 -7.94 -3.58 -5.89
CA SER A 176 -7.39 -4.67 -5.09
C SER A 176 -8.40 -5.80 -4.88
N MET A 177 -9.69 -5.49 -4.77
CA MET A 177 -10.74 -6.52 -4.73
C MET A 177 -10.74 -7.39 -6.00
N VAL A 178 -10.57 -6.77 -7.18
CA VAL A 178 -10.40 -7.52 -8.44
C VAL A 178 -9.16 -8.40 -8.39
N VAL A 179 -8.01 -7.85 -7.97
CA VAL A 179 -6.75 -8.60 -7.87
C VAL A 179 -6.87 -9.77 -6.87
N PHE A 180 -7.53 -9.57 -5.74
CA PHE A 180 -7.77 -10.61 -4.73
C PHE A 180 -8.72 -11.68 -5.26
N SER A 181 -9.84 -11.29 -5.86
CA SER A 181 -10.80 -12.22 -6.45
C SER A 181 -10.17 -13.07 -7.55
N LEU A 182 -9.38 -12.46 -8.44
CA LEU A 182 -8.63 -13.19 -9.47
C LEU A 182 -7.63 -14.18 -8.84
N GLY A 183 -6.91 -13.79 -7.80
CA GLY A 183 -6.00 -14.67 -7.08
C GLY A 183 -6.70 -15.84 -6.41
N TYR A 184 -7.85 -15.59 -5.78
CA TYR A 184 -8.68 -16.64 -5.17
C TYR A 184 -9.20 -17.64 -6.21
N VAL A 185 -9.77 -17.13 -7.31
CA VAL A 185 -10.32 -17.93 -8.39
C VAL A 185 -9.22 -18.75 -9.12
N ASN A 186 -8.04 -18.15 -9.33
CA ASN A 186 -6.91 -18.87 -9.91
C ASN A 186 -6.48 -20.10 -9.10
N LYS A 187 -6.58 -20.05 -7.76
CA LYS A 187 -6.26 -21.21 -6.91
C LYS A 187 -7.18 -22.39 -7.20
N PHE A 188 -8.41 -22.15 -7.58
CA PHE A 188 -9.38 -23.18 -7.94
C PHE A 188 -9.46 -23.47 -9.46
N CYS A 189 -8.59 -22.88 -10.26
CA CYS A 189 -8.53 -23.05 -11.72
C CYS A 189 -9.81 -22.70 -12.50
N LEU A 190 -10.57 -21.73 -12.01
CA LEU A 190 -11.83 -21.32 -12.65
C LEU A 190 -11.66 -20.32 -13.81
N LEU A 191 -10.49 -19.74 -13.97
CA LEU A 191 -10.21 -18.87 -15.11
C LEU A 191 -9.38 -19.64 -16.16
N PRO A 192 -9.60 -19.36 -17.45
CA PRO A 192 -8.77 -19.89 -18.53
C PRO A 192 -7.38 -19.22 -18.46
N VAL A 193 -6.57 -19.70 -17.54
CA VAL A 193 -5.14 -19.51 -17.60
C VAL A 193 -4.65 -20.60 -18.51
N ASP A 194 -3.85 -20.25 -19.51
CA ASP A 194 -3.26 -21.21 -20.43
C ASP A 194 -2.65 -22.38 -19.62
N PRO A 195 -3.13 -23.63 -19.81
CA PRO A 195 -2.68 -24.77 -19.00
C PRO A 195 -1.18 -24.99 -19.03
N GLU A 196 -0.49 -24.57 -20.10
CA GLU A 196 0.98 -24.64 -20.21
C GLU A 196 1.71 -23.74 -19.21
N TYR A 197 1.06 -22.70 -18.70
CA TYR A 197 1.67 -21.69 -17.83
C TYR A 197 1.11 -21.66 -16.41
N VAL A 198 0.35 -22.69 -16.02
CA VAL A 198 -0.16 -22.82 -14.64
C VAL A 198 1.00 -23.22 -13.72
N ASN A 199 1.86 -22.27 -13.42
CA ASN A 199 2.77 -22.38 -12.30
C ASN A 199 2.01 -22.01 -11.03
N PRO A 200 1.88 -22.87 -10.02
CA PRO A 200 1.23 -22.56 -8.75
C PRO A 200 1.87 -21.37 -8.00
N SER A 201 3.11 -21.02 -8.37
CA SER A 201 3.81 -19.84 -7.86
C SER A 201 3.35 -18.51 -8.47
N PHE A 202 2.56 -18.55 -9.56
CA PHE A 202 2.06 -17.34 -10.24
C PHE A 202 0.59 -17.17 -9.98
N ILE A 203 0.22 -16.12 -9.24
CA ILE A 203 -1.14 -15.89 -8.78
C ILE A 203 -1.62 -14.51 -9.23
N SER A 204 -2.87 -14.47 -9.72
CA SER A 204 -3.56 -13.23 -10.12
C SER A 204 -2.77 -12.50 -11.23
N THR A 205 -2.87 -11.19 -11.24
CA THR A 205 -2.13 -10.31 -12.13
C THR A 205 -0.74 -9.93 -11.60
N ILE A 206 -0.38 -10.34 -10.39
CA ILE A 206 0.92 -9.99 -9.77
C ILE A 206 2.04 -10.93 -10.23
N GLY A 207 1.75 -12.22 -10.38
CA GLY A 207 2.61 -13.17 -11.07
C GLY A 207 3.61 -13.94 -10.20
N ASN A 208 3.90 -13.53 -8.98
CA ASN A 208 4.76 -14.27 -8.06
C ASN A 208 4.10 -14.34 -6.68
N ILE A 209 4.13 -15.52 -6.03
CA ILE A 209 3.44 -15.75 -4.75
C ILE A 209 3.91 -14.80 -3.64
N ASN A 210 5.21 -14.52 -3.56
CA ASN A 210 5.75 -13.65 -2.52
C ASN A 210 5.40 -12.18 -2.78
N TRP A 211 5.44 -11.74 -4.04
CA TRP A 211 5.01 -10.39 -4.43
C TRP A 211 3.51 -10.22 -4.21
N TYR A 212 2.74 -11.23 -4.57
CA TYR A 212 1.30 -11.24 -4.35
C TYR A 212 0.97 -11.18 -2.86
N CYS A 213 1.68 -11.96 -2.04
CA CYS A 213 1.53 -11.90 -0.58
C CYS A 213 1.89 -10.51 -0.03
N GLY A 214 3.00 -9.92 -0.48
CA GLY A 214 3.40 -8.56 -0.09
C GLY A 214 2.35 -7.51 -0.45
N TYR A 215 1.80 -7.58 -1.67
CA TYR A 215 0.71 -6.72 -2.10
C TYR A 215 -0.55 -6.95 -1.25
N LEU A 216 -0.95 -8.20 -1.08
CA LEU A 216 -2.12 -8.61 -0.31
C LEU A 216 -2.05 -8.05 1.12
N VAL A 217 -0.97 -8.33 1.86
CA VAL A 217 -0.87 -7.89 3.26
C VAL A 217 -0.82 -6.36 3.39
N THR A 218 -0.21 -5.68 2.44
CA THR A 218 -0.14 -4.21 2.48
C THR A 218 -1.51 -3.57 2.26
N ILE A 219 -2.22 -4.00 1.23
CA ILE A 219 -3.47 -3.34 0.81
C ILE A 219 -4.68 -3.87 1.62
N LEU A 220 -4.75 -5.17 1.87
CA LEU A 220 -5.81 -5.77 2.68
C LEU A 220 -5.84 -5.16 4.09
N PHE A 221 -4.69 -5.10 4.75
CA PHE A 221 -4.66 -4.56 6.13
C PHE A 221 -4.88 -3.05 6.18
N GLY A 222 -4.63 -2.33 5.09
CA GLY A 222 -5.16 -0.96 4.94
C GLY A 222 -6.69 -0.93 5.01
N GLY A 223 -7.36 -1.87 4.32
CA GLY A 223 -8.81 -2.03 4.37
C GLY A 223 -9.33 -2.49 5.74
N VAL A 224 -8.65 -3.44 6.38
CA VAL A 224 -8.94 -3.88 7.76
C VAL A 224 -8.86 -2.70 8.72
N TYR A 225 -7.79 -1.92 8.68
CA TYR A 225 -7.65 -0.74 9.51
C TYR A 225 -8.73 0.32 9.25
N LEU A 226 -9.12 0.53 7.99
CA LEU A 226 -10.22 1.43 7.65
C LEU A 226 -11.55 0.93 8.25
N LEU A 227 -11.82 -0.38 8.17
CA LEU A 227 -13.00 -0.99 8.77
C LEU A 227 -12.99 -0.85 10.30
N TRP A 228 -11.86 -1.16 10.94
CA TRP A 228 -11.69 -1.03 12.38
C TRP A 228 -11.93 0.40 12.88
N ARG A 229 -11.64 1.41 12.05
CA ARG A 229 -11.92 2.81 12.39
C ARG A 229 -13.37 3.25 12.20
N MET A 230 -14.20 2.45 11.53
CA MET A 230 -15.61 2.80 11.33
C MET A 230 -16.41 2.59 12.61
N GLU A 231 -17.51 3.33 12.73
CA GLU A 231 -18.46 3.11 13.80
C GLU A 231 -19.16 1.74 13.64
N PRO A 232 -19.65 1.14 14.75
CA PRO A 232 -20.32 -0.17 14.72
C PRO A 232 -21.57 -0.22 13.82
N GLU A 233 -22.21 0.93 13.58
CA GLU A 233 -23.41 1.03 12.77
C GLU A 233 -23.26 0.47 11.35
N MET A 234 -24.27 -0.28 10.90
CA MET A 234 -24.29 -0.89 9.57
C MET A 234 -24.67 0.12 8.49
N THR A 235 -23.66 0.64 7.79
CA THR A 235 -23.82 1.50 6.61
C THR A 235 -23.50 0.75 5.33
N ARG A 236 -23.98 1.25 4.17
CA ARG A 236 -23.61 0.67 2.85
C ARG A 236 -22.10 0.65 2.63
N LYS A 237 -21.38 1.70 3.08
CA LYS A 237 -19.91 1.77 3.00
C LYS A 237 -19.27 0.69 3.84
N LYS A 238 -19.73 0.50 5.06
CA LYS A 238 -19.24 -0.56 5.96
C LYS A 238 -19.46 -1.93 5.36
N LEU A 239 -20.65 -2.20 4.82
CA LEU A 239 -20.96 -3.48 4.19
C LEU A 239 -20.06 -3.78 2.98
N LEU A 240 -19.78 -2.78 2.12
CA LEU A 240 -18.85 -2.94 1.00
C LEU A 240 -17.42 -3.22 1.48
N LEU A 241 -16.99 -2.54 2.55
CA LEU A 241 -15.68 -2.75 3.12
C LEU A 241 -15.56 -4.12 3.82
N MET A 242 -16.62 -4.58 4.48
CA MET A 242 -16.69 -5.94 5.02
C MET A 242 -16.59 -7.00 3.92
N ALA A 243 -17.30 -6.84 2.80
CA ALA A 243 -17.19 -7.74 1.65
C ALA A 243 -15.75 -7.76 1.10
N TYR A 244 -15.12 -6.59 0.98
CA TYR A 244 -13.73 -6.45 0.57
C TYR A 244 -12.78 -7.21 1.52
N VAL A 245 -12.91 -7.00 2.83
CA VAL A 245 -12.08 -7.65 3.85
C VAL A 245 -12.28 -9.16 3.85
N THR A 246 -13.52 -9.63 3.70
CA THR A 246 -13.84 -11.08 3.64
C THR A 246 -13.18 -11.75 2.43
N ILE A 247 -13.25 -11.13 1.23
CA ILE A 247 -12.59 -11.64 0.03
C ILE A 247 -11.07 -11.63 0.22
N GLY A 248 -10.52 -10.56 0.81
CA GLY A 248 -9.10 -10.47 1.13
C GLY A 248 -8.64 -11.55 2.10
N PHE A 249 -9.43 -11.86 3.14
CA PHE A 249 -9.14 -12.94 4.07
C PHE A 249 -9.25 -14.33 3.43
N ALA A 250 -10.23 -14.57 2.55
CA ALA A 250 -10.32 -15.81 1.79
C ALA A 250 -9.08 -15.99 0.89
N THR A 251 -8.63 -14.92 0.28
CA THR A 251 -7.40 -14.90 -0.52
C THR A 251 -6.17 -15.14 0.36
N LEU A 252 -6.10 -14.52 1.53
CA LEU A 252 -5.01 -14.73 2.49
C LEU A 252 -4.93 -16.19 2.96
N ALA A 253 -6.08 -16.81 3.23
CA ALA A 253 -6.17 -18.21 3.62
C ALA A 253 -5.74 -19.20 2.51
N THR A 254 -5.78 -18.79 1.23
CA THR A 254 -5.50 -19.65 0.08
C THR A 254 -4.19 -19.35 -0.63
N GLN A 255 -3.53 -18.22 -0.31
CA GLN A 255 -2.35 -17.78 -1.06
C GLN A 255 -1.11 -18.67 -0.86
N GLY A 256 -1.01 -19.43 0.24
CA GLY A 256 0.02 -20.42 0.47
C GLY A 256 1.38 -19.90 0.97
N SER A 257 1.49 -18.64 1.38
CA SER A 257 2.72 -18.08 1.98
C SER A 257 2.55 -17.85 3.49
N SER A 258 3.45 -18.45 4.29
CA SER A 258 3.43 -18.28 5.76
C SER A 258 3.63 -16.84 6.21
N SER A 259 4.34 -16.01 5.41
CA SER A 259 4.57 -14.60 5.72
C SER A 259 3.28 -13.78 5.84
N GLY A 260 2.26 -14.11 5.03
CA GLY A 260 0.95 -13.48 5.10
C GLY A 260 0.24 -13.77 6.42
N MET A 261 0.29 -15.02 6.88
CA MET A 261 -0.34 -15.43 8.14
C MET A 261 0.37 -14.85 9.37
N VAL A 262 1.71 -14.77 9.34
CA VAL A 262 2.48 -14.10 10.40
C VAL A 262 2.11 -12.61 10.46
N THR A 263 2.05 -11.93 9.31
CA THR A 263 1.63 -10.52 9.25
C THR A 263 0.21 -10.33 9.77
N PHE A 264 -0.72 -11.22 9.40
CA PHE A 264 -2.09 -11.24 9.93
C PHE A 264 -2.07 -11.32 11.47
N ALA A 265 -1.37 -12.30 12.02
CA ALA A 265 -1.32 -12.49 13.48
C ALA A 265 -0.78 -11.24 14.20
N VAL A 266 0.30 -10.64 13.68
CA VAL A 266 0.90 -9.43 14.29
C VAL A 266 -0.08 -8.25 14.23
N ILE A 267 -0.70 -8.00 13.08
CA ILE A 267 -1.61 -6.86 12.92
C ILE A 267 -2.86 -7.04 13.78
N MET A 268 -3.46 -8.24 13.79
CA MET A 268 -4.63 -8.50 14.61
C MET A 268 -4.31 -8.40 16.12
N PHE A 269 -3.11 -8.82 16.52
CA PHE A 269 -2.64 -8.63 17.90
C PHE A 269 -2.54 -7.14 18.28
N VAL A 270 -2.00 -6.30 17.38
CA VAL A 270 -1.91 -4.85 17.59
C VAL A 270 -3.31 -4.22 17.65
N LEU A 271 -4.21 -4.57 16.72
CA LEU A 271 -5.58 -4.05 16.69
C LEU A 271 -6.35 -4.48 17.96
N PHE A 272 -6.18 -5.73 18.40
CA PHE A 272 -6.73 -6.18 19.67
C PHE A 272 -6.26 -5.31 20.83
N GLY A 273 -4.95 -5.12 20.98
CA GLY A 273 -4.37 -4.27 22.04
C GLY A 273 -4.89 -2.83 22.01
N MET A 274 -5.10 -2.27 20.80
CA MET A 274 -5.69 -0.94 20.63
C MET A 274 -7.19 -0.90 20.98
N SER A 275 -7.88 -2.02 20.85
CA SER A 275 -9.33 -2.14 21.09
C SER A 275 -9.71 -2.38 22.56
N VAL A 276 -8.78 -2.87 23.40
CA VAL A 276 -9.07 -3.32 24.78
C VAL A 276 -9.76 -2.24 25.64
N LYS A 277 -9.49 -0.97 25.38
CA LYS A 277 -10.03 0.15 26.16
C LYS A 277 -11.26 0.81 25.50
N ASP A 278 -11.69 0.33 24.34
CA ASP A 278 -12.78 0.91 23.56
C ASP A 278 -13.73 -0.20 23.07
N SER A 279 -14.92 -0.26 23.69
CA SER A 279 -15.89 -1.30 23.42
C SER A 279 -16.39 -1.28 21.95
N ALA A 280 -16.52 -0.10 21.34
CA ALA A 280 -16.92 0.02 19.95
C ALA A 280 -15.82 -0.54 19.00
N ARG A 281 -14.55 -0.28 19.30
CA ARG A 281 -13.43 -0.84 18.54
C ARG A 281 -13.29 -2.35 18.76
N MET A 282 -13.56 -2.82 19.95
CA MET A 282 -13.57 -4.27 20.27
C MET A 282 -14.66 -5.00 19.51
N GLU A 283 -15.86 -4.40 19.38
CA GLU A 283 -16.95 -4.97 18.58
C GLU A 283 -16.52 -5.12 17.12
N VAL A 284 -15.93 -4.08 16.50
CA VAL A 284 -15.44 -4.13 15.13
C VAL A 284 -14.32 -5.15 14.97
N PHE A 285 -13.39 -5.24 15.93
CA PHE A 285 -12.35 -6.26 15.94
C PHE A 285 -12.94 -7.69 15.89
N TRP A 286 -13.96 -7.99 16.69
CA TRP A 286 -14.62 -9.28 16.63
C TRP A 286 -15.39 -9.51 15.33
N GLN A 287 -15.97 -8.47 14.73
CA GLN A 287 -16.54 -8.55 13.38
C GLN A 287 -15.47 -8.96 12.34
N GLU A 288 -14.25 -8.41 12.43
CA GLU A 288 -13.13 -8.78 11.56
C GLU A 288 -12.68 -10.23 11.77
N MET A 289 -12.59 -10.69 13.02
CA MET A 289 -12.26 -12.09 13.33
C MET A 289 -13.35 -13.04 12.81
N THR A 290 -14.61 -12.66 12.91
CA THR A 290 -15.74 -13.43 12.35
C THR A 290 -15.64 -13.52 10.82
N MET A 291 -15.29 -12.43 10.14
CA MET A 291 -15.07 -12.45 8.67
C MET A 291 -13.90 -13.34 8.28
N PHE A 292 -12.82 -13.34 9.04
CA PHE A 292 -11.69 -14.25 8.79
C PHE A 292 -12.12 -15.71 8.96
N SER A 293 -12.83 -16.03 10.04
CA SER A 293 -13.36 -17.37 10.28
C SER A 293 -14.33 -17.82 9.19
N ALA A 294 -15.24 -16.94 8.77
CA ALA A 294 -16.17 -17.21 7.66
C ALA A 294 -15.42 -17.48 6.34
N ALA A 295 -14.38 -16.71 6.05
CA ALA A 295 -13.55 -16.90 4.86
C ALA A 295 -12.85 -18.27 4.88
N CYS A 296 -12.29 -18.70 6.02
CA CYS A 296 -11.71 -20.02 6.20
C CYS A 296 -12.76 -21.14 6.01
N LEU A 297 -13.94 -20.98 6.60
CA LEU A 297 -15.04 -21.98 6.48
C LEU A 297 -15.53 -22.10 5.04
N ILE A 298 -15.76 -20.99 4.34
CA ILE A 298 -16.14 -20.99 2.91
C ILE A 298 -15.09 -21.73 2.08
N THR A 299 -13.81 -21.44 2.31
CA THR A 299 -12.71 -22.14 1.63
C THR A 299 -12.69 -23.62 1.95
N CYS A 300 -12.93 -24.01 3.21
CA CYS A 300 -13.08 -25.40 3.62
C CYS A 300 -14.21 -26.12 2.87
N VAL A 301 -15.37 -25.49 2.78
CA VAL A 301 -16.53 -26.03 2.03
C VAL A 301 -16.16 -26.26 0.56
N PHE A 302 -15.53 -25.29 -0.08
CA PHE A 302 -15.11 -25.40 -1.47
C PHE A 302 -14.10 -26.53 -1.70
N ARG A 303 -13.16 -26.71 -0.79
CA ARG A 303 -12.19 -27.83 -0.83
C ARG A 303 -12.86 -29.19 -0.64
N ARG A 304 -13.74 -29.34 0.34
CA ARG A 304 -14.39 -30.60 0.67
C ARG A 304 -15.41 -31.06 -0.38
N LEU A 305 -16.12 -30.14 -0.97
CA LEU A 305 -17.12 -30.45 -2.00
C LEU A 305 -16.50 -30.66 -3.38
N ASN A 306 -15.18 -30.47 -3.54
CA ASN A 306 -14.50 -30.54 -4.83
C ASN A 306 -15.26 -29.77 -5.94
N ILE A 307 -15.79 -28.58 -5.58
CA ILE A 307 -16.62 -27.78 -6.49
C ILE A 307 -15.83 -27.39 -7.74
N PHE A 308 -14.50 -27.40 -7.64
CA PHE A 308 -13.60 -26.97 -8.69
C PHE A 308 -12.69 -28.10 -9.14
N SER A 309 -12.36 -28.11 -10.42
CA SER A 309 -11.67 -29.21 -11.11
C SER A 309 -10.21 -29.46 -10.68
N ARG A 310 -9.68 -28.72 -9.71
CA ARG A 310 -8.33 -28.88 -9.21
C ARG A 310 -8.30 -29.01 -7.70
N GLU A 311 -7.54 -29.98 -7.22
CA GLU A 311 -7.25 -30.10 -5.80
C GLU A 311 -6.42 -28.91 -5.33
N LEU A 312 -6.94 -28.19 -4.33
CA LEU A 312 -6.26 -27.06 -3.70
C LEU A 312 -5.24 -27.59 -2.71
N ILE A 313 -3.97 -27.57 -3.09
CA ILE A 313 -2.87 -27.95 -2.21
C ILE A 313 -2.44 -26.71 -1.43
N LEU A 314 -2.61 -26.75 -0.12
CA LEU A 314 -2.14 -25.73 0.83
C LEU A 314 -1.21 -26.39 1.85
N GLU A 315 -0.29 -25.63 2.40
CA GLU A 315 0.69 -26.11 3.36
C GLU A 315 0.62 -25.35 4.68
N GLY A 316 1.05 -25.99 5.76
CA GLY A 316 1.19 -25.36 7.08
C GLY A 316 -0.11 -24.88 7.69
N ILE A 317 -0.10 -23.66 8.26
CA ILE A 317 -1.26 -23.07 8.97
C ILE A 317 -2.46 -22.90 8.05
N THR A 318 -2.27 -22.58 6.79
CA THR A 318 -3.36 -22.37 5.83
C THR A 318 -4.12 -23.67 5.56
N ASP A 319 -3.42 -24.81 5.47
CA ASP A 319 -4.03 -26.12 5.37
C ASP A 319 -4.77 -26.51 6.66
N LEU A 320 -4.15 -26.28 7.82
CA LEU A 320 -4.76 -26.53 9.12
C LEU A 320 -6.11 -25.80 9.23
N LEU A 321 -6.16 -24.49 8.97
CA LEU A 321 -7.36 -23.66 9.13
C LEU A 321 -8.46 -23.97 8.10
N THR A 322 -8.10 -24.40 6.90
CA THR A 322 -9.04 -24.53 5.79
C THR A 322 -9.46 -25.98 5.49
N PHE A 323 -8.87 -26.99 6.12
CA PHE A 323 -9.19 -28.36 5.82
C PHE A 323 -9.18 -29.32 7.01
N SER A 324 -8.35 -29.12 8.03
CA SER A 324 -8.31 -30.01 9.19
C SER A 324 -9.52 -29.80 10.11
N ILE A 325 -9.91 -30.87 10.80
CA ILE A 325 -11.00 -30.83 11.80
C ILE A 325 -10.65 -29.83 12.91
N ALA A 326 -9.39 -29.83 13.37
CA ALA A 326 -8.92 -28.93 14.42
C ALA A 326 -9.00 -27.46 13.94
N GLY A 327 -8.62 -27.17 12.69
CA GLY A 327 -8.73 -25.84 12.10
C GLY A 327 -10.17 -25.36 11.97
N ILE A 328 -11.09 -26.24 11.58
CA ILE A 328 -12.51 -25.93 11.53
C ILE A 328 -13.04 -25.57 12.92
N PHE A 329 -12.67 -26.33 13.96
CA PHE A 329 -13.02 -26.02 15.32
C PHE A 329 -12.48 -24.67 15.80
N MET A 330 -11.26 -24.28 15.38
CA MET A 330 -10.69 -22.98 15.72
C MET A 330 -11.37 -21.81 15.01
N THR A 331 -12.08 -22.07 13.91
CA THR A 331 -12.78 -21.02 13.14
C THR A 331 -14.26 -20.91 13.46
N ILE A 332 -14.86 -21.90 14.14
CA ILE A 332 -16.22 -21.85 14.69
C ILE A 332 -16.23 -21.19 16.07
#